data_a71a5222de0e111a11e57a918dc87ca5
#
_entry.id   a71a5222de0e111a11e57a918dc87ca5
#
_cell.length_a   1.000
_cell.length_b   1.000
_cell.length_c   1.000
_cell.angle_alpha   90.00
_cell.angle_beta   90.00
_cell.angle_gamma   90.00
#
_symmetry.space_group_name_H-M   'P 1'
#
loop_
_entity.id
_entity.type
_entity.pdbx_description
1 polymer ?
#
loop_
_entity_poly.entity_id
_entity_poly.type
_entity_poly.pdbx_seq_one_letter_code
_entity_poly.pdbx_strand_id
1 'polypeptide(L)'
;MEHTETLIVEQLKTGNEDAYQYIYDRHYALLCHVASGYVRDQFLAETIVGDTIFHLWEIRETLEISVSIRSYLLRAVRNRCINYLSLIH
;
A
#
# COMPACT_ATOMS: atom_id res chain seq x y z
N MET A 1 -10.29 -13.11 4.69
CA MET A 1 -10.23 -12.20 3.53
C MET A 1 -11.40 -12.51 2.62
N GLU A 2 -11.99 -11.48 2.02
CA GLU A 2 -13.11 -11.68 1.11
C GLU A 2 -12.70 -12.50 -0.12
N HIS A 3 -13.68 -13.19 -0.71
CA HIS A 3 -13.45 -13.99 -1.93
C HIS A 3 -12.90 -13.12 -3.06
N THR A 4 -13.46 -11.91 -3.26
CA THR A 4 -13.01 -10.98 -4.30
C THR A 4 -11.57 -10.53 -4.07
N GLU A 5 -11.19 -10.23 -2.83
CA GLU A 5 -9.82 -9.84 -2.52
C GLU A 5 -8.85 -10.98 -2.73
N THR A 6 -9.24 -12.20 -2.40
CA THR A 6 -8.40 -13.38 -2.65
C THR A 6 -8.08 -13.50 -4.13
N LEU A 7 -9.07 -13.31 -4.99
CA LEU A 7 -8.89 -13.36 -6.44
C LEU A 7 -7.96 -12.22 -6.91
N ILE A 8 -8.14 -11.02 -6.42
CA ILE A 8 -7.30 -9.87 -6.78
C ILE A 8 -5.84 -10.11 -6.37
N VAL A 9 -5.61 -10.65 -5.18
CA VAL A 9 -4.25 -10.97 -4.73
C VAL A 9 -3.62 -12.03 -5.63
N GLU A 10 -4.36 -13.08 -5.99
CA GLU A 10 -3.86 -14.11 -6.87
C GLU A 10 -3.51 -13.57 -8.25
N GLN A 11 -4.36 -12.70 -8.80
CA GLN A 11 -4.10 -12.06 -10.09
C GLN A 11 -2.87 -11.14 -10.00
N LEU A 12 -2.71 -10.42 -8.90
CA LEU A 12 -1.53 -9.59 -8.67
C LEU A 12 -0.27 -10.43 -8.68
N LYS A 13 -0.29 -11.58 -8.00
CA LYS A 13 0.87 -12.48 -7.90
C LYS A 13 1.31 -13.01 -9.27
N THR A 14 0.39 -13.15 -10.20
CA THR A 14 0.71 -13.59 -11.56
C THR A 14 1.13 -12.45 -12.49
N GLY A 15 1.23 -11.23 -11.97
CA GLY A 15 1.67 -10.09 -12.76
C GLY A 15 0.58 -9.37 -13.54
N ASN A 16 -0.68 -9.52 -13.12
CA ASN A 16 -1.80 -8.85 -13.77
C ASN A 16 -1.80 -7.36 -13.40
N GLU A 17 -1.51 -6.51 -14.38
CA GLU A 17 -1.43 -5.06 -14.16
C GLU A 17 -2.78 -4.44 -13.81
N ASP A 18 -3.88 -5.01 -14.32
CA ASP A 18 -5.22 -4.52 -14.00
C ASP A 18 -5.54 -4.74 -12.52
N ALA A 19 -5.08 -5.85 -11.95
CA ALA A 19 -5.24 -6.11 -10.52
C ALA A 19 -4.45 -5.09 -9.70
N TYR A 20 -3.24 -4.76 -10.14
CA TYR A 20 -2.43 -3.73 -9.50
C TYR A 20 -3.13 -2.36 -9.56
N GLN A 21 -3.63 -1.99 -10.73
CA GLN A 21 -4.32 -0.71 -10.92
C GLN A 21 -5.57 -0.63 -10.04
N TYR A 22 -6.32 -1.73 -9.94
CA TYR A 22 -7.49 -1.80 -9.08
C TYR A 22 -7.13 -1.52 -7.61
N ILE A 23 -6.06 -2.14 -7.12
CA ILE A 23 -5.60 -1.94 -5.74
C ILE A 23 -5.17 -0.49 -5.54
N TYR A 24 -4.43 0.06 -6.48
CA TYR A 24 -3.97 1.44 -6.43
C TYR A 24 -5.15 2.41 -6.32
N ASP A 25 -6.09 2.31 -7.27
CA ASP A 25 -7.22 3.23 -7.34
C ASP A 25 -8.12 3.13 -6.11
N ARG A 26 -8.30 1.92 -5.59
CA ARG A 26 -9.21 1.70 -4.48
C ARG A 26 -8.66 2.21 -3.16
N HIS A 27 -7.36 2.20 -2.97
CA HIS A 27 -6.77 2.47 -1.66
C HIS A 27 -5.97 3.78 -1.58
N TYR A 28 -5.61 4.37 -2.70
CA TYR A 28 -4.68 5.50 -2.74
C TYR A 28 -5.14 6.68 -1.89
N ALA A 29 -6.37 7.13 -2.07
CA ALA A 29 -6.88 8.32 -1.39
C ALA A 29 -6.88 8.16 0.14
N LEU A 30 -7.34 7.01 0.62
CA LEU A 30 -7.36 6.72 2.05
C LEU A 30 -5.93 6.68 2.62
N LEU A 31 -5.02 6.03 1.91
CA LEU A 31 -3.64 5.92 2.36
C LEU A 31 -2.96 7.28 2.43
N CYS A 32 -3.22 8.14 1.45
CA CYS A 32 -2.69 9.52 1.47
C CYS A 32 -3.24 10.32 2.64
N HIS A 33 -4.52 10.16 2.93
CA HIS A 33 -5.14 10.82 4.08
C HIS A 33 -4.46 10.39 5.39
N VAL A 34 -4.22 9.09 5.56
CA VAL A 34 -3.55 8.56 6.74
C VAL A 34 -2.11 9.05 6.81
N ALA A 35 -1.37 8.96 5.71
CA ALA A 35 0.02 9.38 5.67
C ALA A 35 0.19 10.86 6.00
N SER A 36 -0.70 11.72 5.50
CA SER A 36 -0.62 13.16 5.77
C SER A 36 -0.85 13.49 7.23
N GLY A 37 -1.52 12.62 7.97
CA GLY A 37 -1.67 12.76 9.42
C GLY A 37 -0.36 12.53 10.17
N TYR A 38 0.53 11.71 9.61
CA TYR A 38 1.85 11.44 10.20
C TYR A 38 2.89 12.49 9.79
N VAL A 39 3.05 12.74 8.50
CA VAL A 39 4.15 13.57 8.00
C VAL A 39 3.78 15.03 7.78
N ARG A 40 2.49 15.35 7.70
CA ARG A 40 1.97 16.73 7.57
C ARG A 40 2.49 17.48 6.35
N ASP A 41 2.78 16.76 5.30
CA ASP A 41 3.26 17.29 4.03
C ASP A 41 2.59 16.46 2.95
N GLN A 42 1.71 17.11 2.18
CA GLN A 42 0.89 16.40 1.19
C GLN A 42 1.74 15.72 0.12
N PHE A 43 2.76 16.40 -0.38
CA PHE A 43 3.62 15.86 -1.42
C PHE A 43 4.37 14.63 -0.90
N LEU A 44 4.93 14.73 0.31
CA LEU A 44 5.65 13.62 0.93
C LEU A 44 4.71 12.45 1.21
N ALA A 45 3.49 12.72 1.68
CA ALA A 45 2.51 11.67 1.91
C ALA A 45 2.21 10.89 0.63
N GLU A 46 2.02 11.59 -0.48
CA GLU A 46 1.77 10.96 -1.78
C GLU A 46 2.96 10.13 -2.26
N THR A 47 4.17 10.62 -2.03
CA THR A 47 5.39 9.89 -2.37
C THR A 47 5.49 8.58 -1.56
N ILE A 48 5.26 8.67 -0.26
CA ILE A 48 5.32 7.49 0.62
C ILE A 48 4.27 6.46 0.20
N VAL A 49 3.05 6.91 -0.09
CA VAL A 49 1.97 6.01 -0.49
C VAL A 49 2.27 5.37 -1.84
N GLY A 50 2.73 6.16 -2.80
CA GLY A 50 3.10 5.64 -4.12
C GLY A 50 4.18 4.56 -4.01
N ASP A 51 5.23 4.83 -3.23
CA ASP A 51 6.32 3.87 -3.01
C ASP A 51 5.83 2.61 -2.31
N THR A 52 4.89 2.76 -1.36
CA THR A 52 4.34 1.62 -0.63
C THR A 52 3.56 0.69 -1.56
N ILE A 53 2.69 1.25 -2.39
CA ILE A 53 1.89 0.45 -3.33
C ILE A 53 2.79 -0.16 -4.40
N PHE A 54 3.78 0.59 -4.87
CA PHE A 54 4.74 0.04 -5.85
C PHE A 54 5.54 -1.10 -5.27
N HIS A 55 5.93 -1.03 -4.00
CA HIS A 55 6.64 -2.11 -3.32
C HIS A 55 5.79 -3.39 -3.30
N LEU A 56 4.48 -3.25 -3.13
CA LEU A 56 3.56 -4.40 -3.21
C LEU A 56 3.71 -5.10 -4.57
N TRP A 57 3.81 -4.33 -5.65
CA TRP A 57 4.03 -4.88 -6.98
C TRP A 57 5.39 -5.58 -7.08
N GLU A 58 6.43 -4.98 -6.54
CA GLU A 58 7.78 -5.53 -6.60
C GLU A 58 7.88 -6.90 -5.92
N ILE A 59 7.18 -7.10 -4.80
CA ILE A 59 7.24 -8.35 -4.04
C ILE A 59 6.07 -9.29 -4.36
N ARG A 60 5.31 -9.02 -5.41
CA ARG A 60 4.03 -9.71 -5.67
C ARG A 60 4.14 -11.24 -5.72
N GLU A 61 5.25 -11.77 -6.23
CA GLU A 61 5.41 -13.22 -6.39
C GLU A 61 5.52 -13.95 -5.06
N THR A 62 6.08 -13.29 -4.05
CA THR A 62 6.26 -13.88 -2.72
C THR A 62 5.26 -13.34 -1.70
N LEU A 63 4.30 -12.56 -2.17
CA LEU A 63 3.35 -11.88 -1.29
C LEU A 63 2.42 -12.87 -0.60
N GLU A 64 2.30 -12.73 0.71
CA GLU A 64 1.33 -13.47 1.52
C GLU A 64 0.58 -12.47 2.38
N ILE A 65 -0.73 -12.39 2.18
CA ILE A 65 -1.59 -11.50 2.94
C ILE A 65 -2.61 -12.32 3.71
N SER A 66 -2.50 -12.33 5.03
CA SER A 66 -3.43 -13.04 5.91
C SER A 66 -4.55 -12.14 6.42
N VAL A 67 -4.48 -10.85 6.14
CA VAL A 67 -5.50 -9.84 6.48
C VAL A 67 -5.97 -9.17 5.19
N SER A 68 -6.86 -8.19 5.29
CA SER A 68 -7.29 -7.48 4.09
C SER A 68 -6.13 -6.71 3.44
N ILE A 69 -6.24 -6.46 2.14
CA ILE A 69 -5.28 -5.63 1.40
C ILE A 69 -5.17 -4.26 2.05
N ARG A 70 -6.31 -3.67 2.41
CA ARG A 70 -6.35 -2.36 3.07
C ARG A 70 -5.57 -2.35 4.37
N SER A 71 -5.78 -3.35 5.22
CA SER A 71 -5.06 -3.45 6.50
C SER A 71 -3.57 -3.60 6.29
N TYR A 72 -3.19 -4.42 5.31
CA TYR A 72 -1.78 -4.61 4.96
C TYR A 72 -1.15 -3.28 4.53
N LEU A 73 -1.81 -2.56 3.62
CA LEU A 73 -1.28 -1.30 3.09
C LEU A 73 -1.25 -0.21 4.16
N LEU A 74 -2.27 -0.14 5.01
CA LEU A 74 -2.30 0.83 6.11
C LEU A 74 -1.11 0.63 7.05
N ARG A 75 -0.83 -0.62 7.38
CA ARG A 75 0.32 -0.94 8.24
C ARG A 75 1.64 -0.58 7.56
N ALA A 76 1.76 -0.88 6.27
CA ALA A 76 2.98 -0.57 5.52
C ALA A 76 3.21 0.94 5.42
N VAL A 77 2.17 1.71 5.13
CA VAL A 77 2.27 3.17 5.08
C VAL A 77 2.64 3.75 6.45
N ARG A 78 1.98 3.27 7.50
CA ARG A 78 2.29 3.72 8.86
C ARG A 78 3.76 3.48 9.20
N ASN A 79 4.26 2.27 8.90
CA ASN A 79 5.64 1.93 9.20
C ASN A 79 6.63 2.81 8.42
N ARG A 80 6.35 3.10 7.15
CA ARG A 80 7.20 3.99 6.35
C ARG A 80 7.19 5.42 6.90
N CYS A 81 6.03 5.91 7.31
CA CYS A 81 5.92 7.25 7.90
C CYS A 81 6.72 7.34 9.20
N ILE A 82 6.59 6.34 10.07
CA ILE A 82 7.32 6.31 11.34
C ILE A 82 8.83 6.25 11.09
N ASN A 83 9.26 5.43 10.15
CA ASN A 83 10.69 5.33 9.81
C ASN A 83 11.21 6.66 9.27
N TYR A 84 10.44 7.31 8.40
CA TYR A 84 10.83 8.63 7.88
C TYR A 84 10.99 9.65 9.02
N LEU A 85 10.02 9.71 9.94
CA LEU A 85 10.08 10.64 11.08
C LEU A 85 11.26 10.35 11.98
N SER A 86 11.64 9.08 12.15
CA SER A 86 12.80 8.69 12.94
C SER A 86 14.11 9.17 12.31
N LEU A 87 14.18 9.21 10.97
CA LEU A 87 15.38 9.65 10.27
C LEU A 87 15.61 11.15 10.35
N ILE A 88 14.56 11.95 10.52
CA ILE A 88 14.67 13.40 10.55
C ILE A 88 14.70 13.98 11.97
N HIS A 89 14.58 13.14 12.97
CA HIS A 89 14.69 13.48 14.38
C HIS A 89 15.88 12.78 15.01
#